data_2b59b7319985493a7a6cb1930509e792
#
_entry.id   2b59b7319985493a7a6cb1930509e792
#
_cell.length_a   1.000
_cell.length_b   1.000
_cell.length_c   1.000
_cell.angle_alpha   90.00
_cell.angle_beta   90.00
_cell.angle_gamma   90.00
#
_symmetry.space_group_name_H-M   'P 1'
#
loop_
_entity.id
_entity.type
_entity.pdbx_description
1 polymer ?
#
loop_
_entity_poly.entity_id
_entity_poly.type
_entity_poly.pdbx_seq_one_letter_code
_entity_poly.pdbx_strand_id
1 'polypeptide(L)'
;RWFCCAYAGMDQWKDDALYHSPEVMLSNSSGAYGVTISEHMVMVTLMLLRRMPEFQDIVRRREWVSELPMRSIYGSRITVLGTGDIGTSFARRVKAMGAKTVVGVSRSGRHVDDAYDAMYTTAQLDQVLPETEILAMALPGTAETEGILSRSRIIFSSV
;
A
#
# COMPACT_ATOMS: atom_id res chain seq x y z
N ARG A 1 12.74 26.79 -17.60
CA ARG A 1 11.30 26.51 -17.82
C ARG A 1 10.78 25.61 -16.71
N TRP A 2 9.48 25.69 -16.43
CA TRP A 2 8.84 24.86 -15.39
C TRP A 2 7.73 24.02 -16.00
N PHE A 3 7.79 22.70 -15.76
CA PHE A 3 6.75 21.74 -16.12
C PHE A 3 6.17 21.13 -14.84
N CYS A 4 4.87 21.27 -14.64
CA CYS A 4 4.16 20.72 -13.50
C CYS A 4 3.26 19.56 -13.98
N CYS A 5 3.52 18.36 -13.45
CA CYS A 5 2.70 17.18 -13.72
C CYS A 5 1.55 17.08 -12.72
N ALA A 6 0.33 16.87 -13.20
CA ALA A 6 -0.85 16.69 -12.36
C ALA A 6 -0.89 15.35 -11.61
N TYR A 7 -0.01 14.41 -11.93
CA TYR A 7 0.07 13.09 -11.29
C TYR A 7 1.16 13.07 -10.22
N ALA A 8 1.03 12.18 -9.24
CA ALA A 8 2.07 11.95 -8.24
C ALA A 8 3.25 11.13 -8.80
N GLY A 9 2.96 10.11 -9.63
CA GLY A 9 3.99 9.32 -10.33
C GLY A 9 4.55 10.05 -11.54
N MET A 10 5.86 9.93 -11.76
CA MET A 10 6.58 10.50 -12.90
C MET A 10 7.18 9.43 -13.82
N ASP A 11 6.94 8.17 -13.54
CA ASP A 11 7.48 7.00 -14.24
C ASP A 11 7.13 6.99 -15.74
N GLN A 12 5.95 7.47 -16.12
CA GLN A 12 5.54 7.60 -17.51
C GLN A 12 6.37 8.59 -18.33
N TRP A 13 7.11 9.48 -17.66
CA TRP A 13 7.93 10.50 -18.30
C TRP A 13 9.43 10.20 -18.25
N LYS A 14 9.84 9.08 -17.66
CA LYS A 14 11.26 8.73 -17.44
C LYS A 14 12.11 8.72 -18.72
N ASP A 15 11.50 8.40 -19.86
CA ASP A 15 12.16 8.31 -21.17
C ASP A 15 11.93 9.58 -22.02
N ASP A 16 11.23 10.60 -21.50
CA ASP A 16 10.98 11.85 -22.21
C ASP A 16 12.17 12.80 -22.09
N ALA A 17 12.48 13.50 -23.18
CA ALA A 17 13.57 14.49 -23.23
C ALA A 17 13.39 15.62 -22.19
N LEU A 18 12.15 15.98 -21.84
CA LEU A 18 11.86 16.97 -20.80
C LEU A 18 12.33 16.52 -19.42
N TYR A 19 12.21 15.21 -19.11
CA TYR A 19 12.64 14.64 -17.82
C TYR A 19 14.16 14.74 -17.62
N HIS A 20 14.92 14.69 -18.70
CA HIS A 20 16.38 14.72 -18.69
C HIS A 20 16.97 16.12 -18.97
N SER A 21 16.15 17.12 -19.27
CA SER A 21 16.60 18.46 -19.60
C SER A 21 17.05 19.24 -18.35
N PRO A 22 18.30 19.70 -18.29
CA PRO A 22 18.78 20.53 -17.17
C PRO A 22 18.15 21.93 -17.11
N GLU A 23 17.50 22.37 -18.20
CA GLU A 23 16.85 23.68 -18.28
C GLU A 23 15.39 23.67 -17.84
N VAL A 24 14.85 22.48 -17.49
CA VAL A 24 13.46 22.31 -17.11
C VAL A 24 13.37 21.86 -15.65
N MET A 25 12.71 22.68 -14.83
CA MET A 25 12.30 22.26 -13.48
C MET A 25 11.04 21.41 -13.59
N LEU A 26 11.11 20.21 -13.06
CA LEU A 26 9.98 19.30 -13.00
C LEU A 26 9.38 19.30 -11.59
N SER A 27 8.07 19.38 -11.50
CA SER A 27 7.32 19.16 -10.27
C SER A 27 6.14 18.24 -10.54
N ASN A 28 5.69 17.56 -9.51
CA ASN A 28 4.53 16.67 -9.55
C ASN A 28 3.56 17.00 -8.41
N SER A 29 2.40 16.33 -8.40
CA SER A 29 1.37 16.48 -7.38
C SER A 29 1.55 15.48 -6.23
N SER A 30 2.80 15.17 -5.84
CA SER A 30 3.06 14.36 -4.65
C SER A 30 2.50 15.05 -3.41
N GLY A 31 1.80 14.29 -2.55
CA GLY A 31 1.11 14.82 -1.36
C GLY A 31 -0.37 15.19 -1.59
N ALA A 32 -0.84 15.25 -2.84
CA ALA A 32 -2.23 15.61 -3.13
C ALA A 32 -3.22 14.44 -3.04
N TYR A 33 -2.73 13.21 -3.10
CA TYR A 33 -3.58 12.01 -3.27
C TYR A 33 -3.66 11.12 -2.03
N GLY A 34 -2.93 11.44 -0.97
CA GLY A 34 -2.85 10.60 0.23
C GLY A 34 -4.21 10.28 0.84
N VAL A 35 -5.11 11.25 0.92
CA VAL A 35 -6.46 11.06 1.49
C VAL A 35 -7.28 10.11 0.61
N THR A 36 -7.51 10.47 -0.64
CA THR A 36 -8.45 9.76 -1.52
C THR A 36 -7.98 8.33 -1.84
N ILE A 37 -6.68 8.15 -2.12
CA ILE A 37 -6.14 6.82 -2.42
C ILE A 37 -6.13 5.94 -1.17
N SER A 38 -5.77 6.47 0.00
CA SER A 38 -5.78 5.67 1.22
C SER A 38 -7.20 5.27 1.68
N GLU A 39 -8.21 6.08 1.41
CA GLU A 39 -9.62 5.71 1.60
C GLU A 39 -10.01 4.55 0.67
N HIS A 40 -9.62 4.61 -0.60
CA HIS A 40 -9.80 3.51 -1.54
C HIS A 40 -9.09 2.24 -1.07
N MET A 41 -7.85 2.34 -0.58
CA MET A 41 -7.12 1.21 -0.01
C MET A 41 -7.83 0.58 1.18
N VAL A 42 -8.38 1.39 2.10
CA VAL A 42 -9.18 0.90 3.24
C VAL A 42 -10.45 0.20 2.74
N MET A 43 -11.16 0.80 1.79
CA MET A 43 -12.35 0.19 1.17
C MET A 43 -12.03 -1.19 0.60
N VAL A 44 -11.02 -1.30 -0.27
CA VAL A 44 -10.63 -2.58 -0.88
C VAL A 44 -10.17 -3.59 0.18
N THR A 45 -9.41 -3.16 1.19
CA THR A 45 -9.00 -4.02 2.30
C THR A 45 -10.21 -4.59 3.03
N LEU A 46 -11.19 -3.77 3.37
CA LEU A 46 -12.43 -4.22 4.01
C LEU A 46 -13.24 -5.15 3.10
N MET A 47 -13.35 -4.85 1.81
CA MET A 47 -14.04 -5.72 0.85
C MET A 47 -13.43 -7.13 0.81
N LEU A 48 -12.10 -7.24 0.81
CA LEU A 48 -11.39 -8.52 0.81
C LEU A 48 -11.57 -9.25 2.14
N LEU A 49 -11.34 -8.58 3.27
CA LEU A 49 -11.47 -9.17 4.60
C LEU A 49 -12.91 -9.63 4.90
N ARG A 50 -13.91 -8.92 4.37
CA ARG A 50 -15.35 -9.22 4.52
C ARG A 50 -15.88 -10.09 3.39
N ARG A 51 -15.03 -10.56 2.47
CA ARG A 51 -15.39 -11.46 1.37
C ARG A 51 -16.53 -10.92 0.49
N MET A 52 -16.51 -9.61 0.25
CA MET A 52 -17.57 -8.95 -0.53
C MET A 52 -17.78 -9.53 -1.93
N PRO A 53 -16.74 -9.96 -2.69
CA PRO A 53 -16.95 -10.61 -3.99
C PRO A 53 -17.83 -11.86 -3.88
N GLU A 54 -17.56 -12.73 -2.90
CA GLU A 54 -18.34 -13.95 -2.67
C GLU A 54 -19.77 -13.63 -2.22
N PHE A 55 -19.94 -12.64 -1.35
CA PHE A 55 -21.28 -12.18 -0.97
C PHE A 55 -22.08 -11.63 -2.16
N GLN A 56 -21.44 -10.89 -3.06
CA GLN A 56 -22.11 -10.41 -4.27
C GLN A 56 -22.63 -11.57 -5.14
N ASP A 57 -21.85 -12.66 -5.26
CA ASP A 57 -22.26 -13.83 -6.01
C ASP A 57 -23.42 -14.58 -5.33
N ILE A 58 -23.39 -14.70 -4.01
CA ILE A 58 -24.49 -15.27 -3.20
C ILE A 58 -25.78 -14.47 -3.43
N VAL A 59 -25.71 -13.13 -3.35
CA VAL A 59 -26.86 -12.25 -3.59
C VAL A 59 -27.40 -12.40 -5.01
N ARG A 60 -26.52 -12.47 -6.04
CA ARG A 60 -26.95 -12.71 -7.43
C ARG A 60 -27.71 -14.01 -7.60
N ARG A 61 -27.28 -15.07 -6.87
CA ARG A 61 -27.96 -16.38 -6.87
C ARG A 61 -29.19 -16.42 -5.97
N ARG A 62 -29.50 -15.32 -5.25
CA ARG A 62 -30.59 -15.23 -4.27
C ARG A 62 -30.51 -16.31 -3.17
N GLU A 63 -29.29 -16.62 -2.78
CA GLU A 63 -28.97 -17.58 -1.72
C GLU A 63 -28.76 -16.88 -0.39
N TRP A 64 -28.96 -17.61 0.71
CA TRP A 64 -28.61 -17.18 2.06
C TRP A 64 -27.51 -18.10 2.60
N VAL A 65 -26.34 -17.52 2.91
CA VAL A 65 -25.20 -18.25 3.49
C VAL A 65 -24.81 -17.55 4.78
N SER A 66 -24.84 -18.26 5.90
CA SER A 66 -24.57 -17.71 7.24
C SER A 66 -23.10 -17.82 7.66
N GLU A 67 -22.31 -18.70 7.02
CA GLU A 67 -20.97 -19.07 7.49
C GLU A 67 -19.89 -18.83 6.42
N LEU A 68 -19.48 -17.58 6.25
CA LEU A 68 -18.25 -17.24 5.56
C LEU A 68 -17.20 -16.78 6.59
N PRO A 69 -16.00 -17.37 6.62
CA PRO A 69 -14.94 -16.92 7.50
C PRO A 69 -14.53 -15.50 7.12
N MET A 70 -14.73 -14.55 8.03
CA MET A 70 -14.41 -13.14 7.84
C MET A 70 -13.27 -12.74 8.75
N ARG A 71 -12.48 -11.77 8.27
CA ARG A 71 -11.40 -11.12 9.02
C ARG A 71 -11.71 -9.63 9.24
N SER A 72 -10.90 -8.98 10.06
CA SER A 72 -11.03 -7.56 10.39
C SER A 72 -9.67 -6.86 10.32
N ILE A 73 -9.67 -5.55 10.07
CA ILE A 73 -8.50 -4.69 10.30
C ILE A 73 -8.18 -4.64 11.80
N TYR A 74 -9.21 -4.62 12.65
CA TYR A 74 -9.03 -4.65 14.09
C TYR A 74 -8.27 -5.92 14.52
N GLY A 75 -7.20 -5.71 15.26
CA GLY A 75 -6.32 -6.78 15.74
C GLY A 75 -5.36 -7.38 14.72
N SER A 76 -5.42 -6.96 13.45
CA SER A 76 -4.52 -7.47 12.39
C SER A 76 -3.12 -6.85 12.43
N ARG A 77 -2.13 -7.61 11.93
CA ARG A 77 -0.76 -7.16 11.69
C ARG A 77 -0.63 -6.70 10.24
N ILE A 78 -0.32 -5.43 10.06
CA ILE A 78 -0.33 -4.77 8.76
C ILE A 78 1.07 -4.30 8.40
N THR A 79 1.52 -4.61 7.19
CA THR A 79 2.75 -4.07 6.63
C THR A 79 2.43 -3.11 5.48
N VAL A 80 3.00 -1.92 5.53
CA VAL A 80 2.92 -0.90 4.50
C VAL A 80 4.26 -0.80 3.78
N LEU A 81 4.31 -1.28 2.57
CA LEU A 81 5.47 -1.24 1.71
C LEU A 81 5.43 0.05 0.88
N GLY A 82 6.28 1.00 1.25
CA GLY A 82 6.27 2.38 0.78
C GLY A 82 5.60 3.33 1.76
N THR A 83 6.41 4.10 2.50
CA THR A 83 5.98 4.98 3.60
C THR A 83 5.97 6.46 3.18
N GLY A 84 5.59 6.73 1.93
CA GLY A 84 5.32 8.06 1.42
C GLY A 84 3.94 8.57 1.85
N ASP A 85 3.44 9.61 1.19
CA ASP A 85 2.16 10.25 1.48
C ASP A 85 0.99 9.25 1.53
N ILE A 86 0.83 8.43 0.49
CA ILE A 86 -0.26 7.45 0.38
C ILE A 86 -0.14 6.36 1.46
N GLY A 87 1.05 5.76 1.59
CA GLY A 87 1.27 4.68 2.55
C GLY A 87 1.10 5.14 3.99
N THR A 88 1.59 6.33 4.34
CA THR A 88 1.42 6.90 5.68
C THR A 88 -0.03 7.29 5.95
N SER A 89 -0.74 7.82 4.97
CA SER A 89 -2.17 8.11 5.09
C SER A 89 -3.00 6.85 5.32
N PHE A 90 -2.65 5.73 4.66
CA PHE A 90 -3.25 4.42 4.92
C PHE A 90 -2.90 3.91 6.31
N ALA A 91 -1.62 3.96 6.72
CA ALA A 91 -1.16 3.53 8.04
C ALA A 91 -1.93 4.20 9.17
N ARG A 92 -2.10 5.52 9.12
CA ARG A 92 -2.89 6.28 10.11
C ARG A 92 -4.32 5.79 10.21
N ARG A 93 -4.98 5.48 9.08
CA ARG A 93 -6.36 5.00 9.06
C ARG A 93 -6.51 3.62 9.68
N VAL A 94 -5.67 2.66 9.27
CA VAL A 94 -5.76 1.31 9.81
C VAL A 94 -5.34 1.25 11.27
N LYS A 95 -4.41 2.11 11.71
CA LYS A 95 -4.06 2.27 13.13
C LYS A 95 -5.27 2.78 13.93
N ALA A 96 -5.96 3.80 13.44
CA ALA A 96 -7.19 4.32 14.05
C ALA A 96 -8.34 3.28 14.08
N MET A 97 -8.36 2.34 13.13
CA MET A 97 -9.29 1.21 13.10
C MET A 97 -8.89 0.04 14.03
N GLY A 98 -7.84 0.20 14.82
CA GLY A 98 -7.42 -0.76 15.83
C GLY A 98 -6.57 -1.93 15.30
N ALA A 99 -5.80 -1.72 14.24
CA ALA A 99 -4.76 -2.67 13.84
C ALA A 99 -3.83 -2.94 15.03
N LYS A 100 -3.45 -4.21 15.25
CA LYS A 100 -2.57 -4.63 16.35
C LYS A 100 -1.18 -4.05 16.18
N THR A 101 -0.63 -4.17 14.98
CA THR A 101 0.65 -3.58 14.60
C THR A 101 0.58 -3.03 13.19
N VAL A 102 1.21 -1.90 12.97
CA VAL A 102 1.43 -1.32 11.64
C VAL A 102 2.92 -1.13 11.43
N VAL A 103 3.47 -1.86 10.49
CA VAL A 103 4.90 -1.84 10.16
C VAL A 103 5.11 -1.15 8.83
N GLY A 104 6.07 -0.22 8.79
CA GLY A 104 6.47 0.46 7.57
C GLY A 104 7.74 -0.16 6.97
N VAL A 105 7.76 -0.35 5.65
CA VAL A 105 8.95 -0.76 4.92
C VAL A 105 9.27 0.28 3.86
N SER A 106 10.49 0.81 3.90
CA SER A 106 10.96 1.81 2.95
C SER A 106 12.44 1.61 2.62
N ARG A 107 12.95 2.33 1.63
CA ARG A 107 14.36 2.25 1.27
C ARG A 107 15.30 2.60 2.45
N SER A 108 14.95 3.62 3.23
CA SER A 108 15.80 4.09 4.33
C SER A 108 15.49 3.46 5.69
N GLY A 109 14.33 2.86 5.88
CA GLY A 109 13.88 2.37 7.18
C GLY A 109 13.68 3.45 8.25
N ARG A 110 13.75 4.73 7.89
CA ARG A 110 13.60 5.83 8.86
C ARG A 110 12.16 5.94 9.36
N HIS A 111 12.01 6.19 10.66
CA HIS A 111 10.71 6.53 11.24
C HIS A 111 10.19 7.85 10.64
N VAL A 112 8.97 7.83 10.15
CA VAL A 112 8.36 8.96 9.43
C VAL A 112 7.04 9.42 10.05
N ASP A 113 6.40 8.57 10.86
CA ASP A 113 5.09 8.86 11.44
C ASP A 113 4.77 7.92 12.61
N ASP A 114 4.06 8.42 13.62
CA ASP A 114 3.68 7.66 14.82
C ASP A 114 2.61 6.59 14.56
N ALA A 115 2.04 6.54 13.37
CA ALA A 115 1.17 5.44 12.96
C ALA A 115 1.93 4.11 12.77
N TYR A 116 3.25 4.16 12.62
CA TYR A 116 4.09 2.97 12.49
C TYR A 116 4.67 2.54 13.84
N ASP A 117 4.41 1.31 14.24
CA ASP A 117 5.00 0.70 15.44
C ASP A 117 6.47 0.30 15.23
N ALA A 118 6.85 0.00 13.99
CA ALA A 118 8.22 -0.31 13.60
C ALA A 118 8.49 0.04 12.13
N MET A 119 9.75 0.30 11.83
CA MET A 119 10.21 0.62 10.47
C MET A 119 11.34 -0.30 10.05
N TYR A 120 11.30 -0.78 8.82
CA TYR A 120 12.30 -1.65 8.22
C TYR A 120 12.76 -1.14 6.86
N THR A 121 13.92 -1.60 6.43
CA THR A 121 14.39 -1.37 5.07
C THR A 121 13.79 -2.39 4.10
N THR A 122 13.79 -2.09 2.80
CA THR A 122 13.38 -3.05 1.76
C THR A 122 14.24 -4.32 1.76
N ALA A 123 15.48 -4.25 2.19
CA ALA A 123 16.36 -5.43 2.36
C ALA A 123 15.89 -6.37 3.49
N GLN A 124 15.12 -5.87 4.43
CA GLN A 124 14.58 -6.63 5.57
C GLN A 124 13.16 -7.14 5.31
N LEU A 125 12.62 -6.96 4.11
CA LEU A 125 11.24 -7.34 3.78
C LEU A 125 10.94 -8.81 4.11
N ASP A 126 11.86 -9.72 3.84
CA ASP A 126 11.69 -11.15 4.10
C ASP A 126 11.61 -11.50 5.61
N GLN A 127 12.06 -10.61 6.48
CA GLN A 127 11.91 -10.74 7.94
C GLN A 127 10.52 -10.32 8.42
N VAL A 128 9.87 -9.42 7.68
CA VAL A 128 8.59 -8.81 8.05
C VAL A 128 7.40 -9.61 7.51
N LEU A 129 7.52 -10.14 6.30
CA LEU A 129 6.43 -10.81 5.59
C LEU A 129 5.81 -12.00 6.36
N PRO A 130 6.57 -12.86 7.06
CA PRO A 130 5.99 -13.99 7.81
C PRO A 130 4.98 -13.58 8.89
N GLU A 131 5.13 -12.39 9.45
CA GLU A 131 4.23 -11.85 10.48
C GLU A 131 3.11 -10.97 9.90
N THR A 132 3.09 -10.78 8.58
CA THR A 132 2.15 -9.87 7.90
C THR A 132 0.86 -10.57 7.55
N GLU A 133 -0.27 -10.04 8.01
CA GLU A 133 -1.62 -10.52 7.63
C GLU A 133 -2.24 -9.68 6.51
N ILE A 134 -1.90 -8.40 6.48
CA ILE A 134 -2.34 -7.46 5.43
C ILE A 134 -1.11 -6.73 4.91
N LEU A 135 -0.85 -6.86 3.61
CA LEU A 135 0.21 -6.14 2.94
C LEU A 135 -0.38 -5.07 2.02
N ALA A 136 -0.08 -3.81 2.33
CA ALA A 136 -0.42 -2.68 1.48
C ALA A 136 0.83 -2.16 0.76
N MET A 137 0.76 -1.98 -0.55
CA MET A 137 1.88 -1.51 -1.36
C MET A 137 1.59 -0.14 -1.96
N ALA A 138 2.45 0.83 -1.67
CA ALA A 138 2.39 2.20 -2.15
C ALA A 138 3.80 2.70 -2.57
N LEU A 139 4.48 1.87 -3.36
CA LEU A 139 5.81 2.16 -3.88
C LEU A 139 5.75 2.88 -5.23
N PRO A 140 6.72 3.75 -5.55
CA PRO A 140 6.90 4.22 -6.92
C PRO A 140 7.35 3.06 -7.82
N GLY A 141 6.97 3.11 -9.11
CA GLY A 141 7.44 2.18 -10.14
C GLY A 141 8.86 2.50 -10.57
N THR A 142 9.86 1.83 -9.97
CA THR A 142 11.28 1.97 -10.30
C THR A 142 11.91 0.60 -10.55
N ALA A 143 13.11 0.58 -11.16
CA ALA A 143 13.83 -0.67 -11.36
C ALA A 143 14.09 -1.43 -10.06
N GLU A 144 14.27 -0.72 -8.94
CA GLU A 144 14.51 -1.32 -7.63
C GLU A 144 13.23 -1.91 -7.00
N THR A 145 12.06 -1.42 -7.40
CA THR A 145 10.76 -1.87 -6.86
C THR A 145 10.04 -2.84 -7.78
N GLU A 146 10.49 -2.97 -9.02
CA GLU A 146 9.96 -3.94 -9.97
C GLU A 146 10.19 -5.38 -9.45
N GLY A 147 9.12 -6.17 -9.37
CA GLY A 147 9.18 -7.54 -8.89
C GLY A 147 9.55 -7.71 -7.40
N ILE A 148 9.53 -6.65 -6.60
CA ILE A 148 9.88 -6.71 -5.16
C ILE A 148 9.02 -7.72 -4.39
N LEU A 149 7.76 -7.93 -4.82
CA LEU A 149 6.90 -9.01 -4.36
C LEU A 149 6.93 -10.15 -5.40
N SER A 150 7.91 -11.03 -5.25
CA SER A 150 7.96 -12.25 -6.03
C SER A 150 6.89 -13.25 -5.60
N ARG A 151 6.60 -14.24 -6.46
CA ARG A 151 5.63 -15.31 -6.12
C ARG A 151 6.01 -16.05 -4.83
N SER A 152 7.28 -16.29 -4.59
CA SER A 152 7.76 -16.92 -3.35
C SER A 152 7.44 -16.07 -2.11
N ARG A 153 7.64 -14.75 -2.16
CA ARG A 153 7.31 -13.85 -1.06
C ARG A 153 5.81 -13.81 -0.74
N ILE A 154 4.94 -13.90 -1.75
CA ILE A 154 3.49 -13.90 -1.55
C ILE A 154 3.01 -15.20 -0.89
N ILE A 155 3.59 -16.34 -1.22
CA ILE A 155 3.19 -17.65 -0.68
C ILE A 155 3.53 -17.77 0.81
N PHE A 156 4.63 -17.18 1.28
CA PHE A 156 5.03 -17.21 2.69
C PHE A 156 4.11 -16.42 3.63
N SER A 157 3.28 -15.53 3.12
CA SER A 157 2.32 -14.73 3.90
C SER A 157 0.94 -15.41 4.05
N SER A 158 0.76 -16.63 3.56
CA SER A 158 -0.55 -17.28 3.41
C SER A 158 -0.78 -18.46 4.38
N VAL A 159 0.00 -18.60 5.47
CA VAL A 159 -0.17 -19.66 6.49
C VAL A 159 -0.83 -19.11 7.74
#